data_a62f048771d88cabcd307561e4749124
#
_entry.id   a62f048771d88cabcd307561e4749124
#
_cell.length_a   1.000
_cell.length_b   1.000
_cell.length_c   1.000
_cell.angle_alpha   90.00
_cell.angle_beta   90.00
_cell.angle_gamma   90.00
#
_symmetry.space_group_name_H-M   'P 1'
#
loop_
_entity.id
_entity.type
_entity.pdbx_description
1 polymer ?
#
loop_
_entity_poly.entity_id
_entity_poly.type
_entity_poly.pdbx_seq_one_letter_code
_entity_poly.pdbx_strand_id
1 'polypeptide(L)'
;MINSLSVDCEIFPNLFSITYVDLKDYLNKFKDCIDTKGKPKALTECLTVEEIKKRLDSVKSYIFWISDTDDSQLIEMVAFINNMTARYETKTSDAGEIYQIPIRTDLFGFNNQGYDDLMIKGFMMRFNQFDTTKELIKYLYELSKKIISLQNDKDAFYNDKTIELLKNYRL
;
A
#
# COMPACT_ATOMS: atom_id res chain seq x y z
N MET A 1 -4.52 17.27 -5.85
CA MET A 1 -5.54 16.19 -6.01
C MET A 1 -5.13 15.07 -5.05
N ILE A 2 -6.01 14.63 -4.15
CA ILE A 2 -5.71 13.53 -3.23
C ILE A 2 -5.90 12.24 -4.01
N ASN A 3 -4.88 11.41 -4.11
CA ASN A 3 -4.99 10.06 -4.62
C ASN A 3 -5.26 9.13 -3.44
N SER A 4 -6.25 8.26 -3.56
CA SER A 4 -6.61 7.29 -2.53
C SER A 4 -6.39 5.88 -3.09
N LEU A 5 -5.50 5.14 -2.45
CA LEU A 5 -5.18 3.77 -2.83
C LEU A 5 -5.50 2.83 -1.66
N SER A 6 -6.15 1.71 -1.95
CA SER A 6 -6.14 0.59 -1.03
C SER A 6 -4.85 -0.18 -1.22
N VAL A 7 -4.24 -0.61 -0.12
CA VAL A 7 -2.99 -1.38 -0.12
C VAL A 7 -3.18 -2.68 0.66
N ASP A 8 -2.53 -3.71 0.16
CA ASP A 8 -2.44 -5.02 0.82
C ASP A 8 -1.05 -5.61 0.59
N CYS A 9 -0.43 -6.10 1.65
CA CYS A 9 0.89 -6.72 1.62
C CYS A 9 0.81 -8.19 2.00
N GLU A 10 1.36 -9.06 1.16
CA GLU A 10 1.45 -10.49 1.42
C GLU A 10 2.91 -10.91 1.51
N ILE A 11 3.25 -11.68 2.52
CA ILE A 11 4.58 -12.22 2.72
C ILE A 11 4.54 -13.72 3.00
N PHE A 12 5.31 -14.45 2.21
CA PHE A 12 5.55 -15.88 2.36
C PHE A 12 7.06 -16.11 2.53
N PRO A 13 7.51 -17.32 2.94
CA PRO A 13 8.94 -17.59 3.14
C PRO A 13 9.84 -17.33 1.93
N ASN A 14 9.26 -17.32 0.72
CA ASN A 14 9.96 -17.20 -0.56
C ASN A 14 9.37 -16.15 -1.50
N LEU A 15 8.38 -15.33 -1.02
CA LEU A 15 7.70 -14.34 -1.85
C LEU A 15 7.25 -13.17 -1.00
N PHE A 16 7.38 -11.97 -1.53
CA PHE A 16 6.78 -10.73 -1.04
C PHE A 16 6.00 -10.06 -2.16
N SER A 17 4.77 -9.66 -1.89
CA SER A 17 3.96 -8.91 -2.85
C SER A 17 3.27 -7.71 -2.20
N ILE A 18 3.04 -6.69 -3.02
CA ILE A 18 2.23 -5.53 -2.66
C ILE A 18 1.20 -5.30 -3.75
N THR A 19 -0.04 -5.17 -3.35
CA THR A 19 -1.15 -4.82 -4.24
C THR A 19 -1.69 -3.44 -3.89
N TYR A 20 -1.86 -2.59 -4.89
CA TYR A 20 -2.51 -1.28 -4.76
C TYR A 20 -3.73 -1.21 -5.66
N VAL A 21 -4.84 -0.71 -5.15
CA VAL A 21 -6.10 -0.51 -5.90
C VAL A 21 -6.48 0.96 -5.85
N ASP A 22 -6.74 1.55 -7.02
CA ASP A 22 -7.24 2.94 -7.12
C ASP A 22 -8.70 3.01 -6.60
N LEU A 23 -8.86 3.57 -5.39
CA LEU A 23 -10.18 3.66 -4.75
C LEU A 23 -11.13 4.58 -5.49
N LYS A 24 -10.64 5.62 -6.17
CA LYS A 24 -11.50 6.48 -6.98
C LYS A 24 -12.07 5.73 -8.18
N ASP A 25 -11.24 4.93 -8.85
CA ASP A 25 -11.68 4.09 -9.96
C ASP A 25 -12.65 3.01 -9.48
N TYR A 26 -12.34 2.35 -8.34
CA TYR A 26 -13.24 1.40 -7.69
C TYR A 26 -14.61 2.01 -7.40
N LEU A 27 -14.65 3.16 -6.70
CA LEU A 27 -15.90 3.83 -6.35
C LEU A 27 -16.71 4.25 -7.58
N ASN A 28 -16.03 4.70 -8.66
CA ASN A 28 -16.69 5.05 -9.91
C ASN A 28 -17.35 3.84 -10.57
N LYS A 29 -16.74 2.66 -10.51
CA LYS A 29 -17.25 1.42 -11.10
C LYS A 29 -18.39 0.79 -10.31
N PHE A 30 -18.46 1.07 -9.01
CA PHE A 30 -19.48 0.53 -8.09
C PHE A 30 -20.42 1.60 -7.51
N LYS A 31 -20.49 2.78 -8.16
CA LYS A 31 -21.34 3.91 -7.69
C LYS A 31 -22.81 3.58 -7.54
N ASP A 32 -23.34 2.64 -8.35
CA ASP A 32 -24.69 2.13 -8.29
C ASP A 32 -24.95 1.20 -7.08
N CYS A 33 -23.89 0.73 -6.43
CA CYS A 33 -23.96 0.01 -5.16
C CYS A 33 -23.82 0.92 -3.93
N ILE A 34 -23.94 2.23 -4.10
CA ILE A 34 -23.94 3.22 -3.01
C ILE A 34 -25.38 3.75 -2.90
N ASP A 35 -25.91 3.80 -1.68
CA ASP A 35 -27.25 4.33 -1.45
C ASP A 35 -27.29 5.87 -1.54
N THR A 36 -28.49 6.43 -1.49
CA THR A 36 -28.72 7.89 -1.57
C THR A 36 -28.11 8.67 -0.39
N LYS A 37 -27.71 7.96 0.69
CA LYS A 37 -27.02 8.54 1.87
C LYS A 37 -25.50 8.36 1.81
N GLY A 38 -24.97 7.83 0.68
CA GLY A 38 -23.54 7.59 0.48
C GLY A 38 -23.03 6.33 1.19
N LYS A 39 -23.89 5.41 1.65
CA LYS A 39 -23.47 4.16 2.30
C LYS A 39 -23.35 3.03 1.26
N PRO A 40 -22.28 2.24 1.32
CA PRO A 40 -22.13 1.08 0.44
C PRO A 40 -23.17 0.00 0.82
N LYS A 41 -23.77 -0.61 -0.20
CA LYS A 41 -24.56 -1.83 -0.10
C LYS A 41 -23.67 -3.04 -0.36
N ALA A 42 -24.07 -4.22 0.07
CA ALA A 42 -23.38 -5.43 -0.33
C ALA A 42 -23.43 -5.57 -1.87
N LEU A 43 -22.30 -5.86 -2.52
CA LEU A 43 -22.23 -5.93 -3.98
C LEU A 43 -23.19 -6.97 -4.54
N THR A 44 -23.39 -8.09 -3.83
CA THR A 44 -24.31 -9.17 -4.19
C THR A 44 -25.80 -8.79 -4.09
N GLU A 45 -26.13 -7.68 -3.43
CA GLU A 45 -27.49 -7.13 -3.42
C GLU A 45 -27.77 -6.24 -4.65
N CYS A 46 -26.71 -5.78 -5.31
CA CYS A 46 -26.77 -4.81 -6.40
C CYS A 46 -26.48 -5.43 -7.76
N LEU A 47 -25.65 -6.46 -7.81
CA LEU A 47 -25.03 -7.00 -9.02
C LEU A 47 -24.98 -8.54 -8.97
N THR A 48 -24.96 -9.17 -10.14
CA THR A 48 -24.64 -10.59 -10.26
C THR A 48 -23.15 -10.85 -10.00
N VAL A 49 -22.78 -12.08 -9.69
CA VAL A 49 -21.40 -12.49 -9.47
C VAL A 49 -20.51 -12.20 -10.70
N GLU A 50 -21.05 -12.44 -11.89
CA GLU A 50 -20.39 -12.19 -13.18
C GLU A 50 -20.11 -10.70 -13.40
N GLU A 51 -21.09 -9.86 -13.08
CA GLU A 51 -20.92 -8.39 -13.17
C GLU A 51 -19.92 -7.87 -12.15
N ILE A 52 -19.96 -8.36 -10.91
CA ILE A 52 -18.97 -8.02 -9.88
C ILE A 52 -17.57 -8.37 -10.37
N LYS A 53 -17.36 -9.61 -10.84
CA LYS A 53 -16.08 -10.08 -11.36
C LYS A 53 -15.59 -9.19 -12.51
N LYS A 54 -16.44 -8.97 -13.53
CA LYS A 54 -16.11 -8.12 -14.68
C LYS A 54 -15.72 -6.71 -14.28
N ARG A 55 -16.41 -6.12 -13.29
CA ARG A 55 -16.07 -4.76 -12.81
C ARG A 55 -14.77 -4.77 -12.01
N LEU A 56 -14.55 -5.75 -11.12
CA LEU A 56 -13.30 -5.89 -10.37
C LEU A 56 -12.09 -6.07 -11.29
N ASP A 57 -12.20 -6.93 -12.31
CA ASP A 57 -11.14 -7.16 -13.31
C ASP A 57 -10.79 -5.87 -14.10
N SER A 58 -11.70 -4.89 -14.12
CA SER A 58 -11.51 -3.61 -14.80
C SER A 58 -11.05 -2.48 -13.88
N VAL A 59 -10.99 -2.69 -12.56
CA VAL A 59 -10.50 -1.69 -11.60
C VAL A 59 -9.00 -1.51 -11.78
N LYS A 60 -8.57 -0.24 -11.83
CA LYS A 60 -7.17 0.09 -11.93
C LYS A 60 -6.42 -0.36 -10.69
N SER A 61 -5.55 -1.34 -10.87
CA SER A 61 -4.72 -1.93 -9.82
C SER A 61 -3.27 -2.04 -10.26
N TYR A 62 -2.38 -2.11 -9.29
CA TYR A 62 -0.95 -2.30 -9.48
C TYR A 62 -0.53 -3.43 -8.55
N ILE A 63 0.06 -4.48 -9.11
CA ILE A 63 0.51 -5.66 -8.38
C ILE A 63 2.00 -5.80 -8.63
N PHE A 64 2.76 -5.81 -7.56
CA PHE A 64 4.21 -6.04 -7.59
C PHE A 64 4.53 -7.24 -6.71
N TRP A 65 5.46 -8.05 -7.16
CA TRP A 65 5.97 -9.17 -6.37
C TRP A 65 7.46 -9.40 -6.65
N ILE A 66 8.14 -9.93 -5.65
CA ILE A 66 9.50 -10.43 -5.74
C ILE A 66 9.58 -11.78 -5.05
N SER A 67 10.44 -12.68 -5.54
CA SER A 67 10.67 -13.98 -4.93
C SER A 67 12.15 -14.23 -4.68
N ASP A 68 12.47 -15.31 -4.03
CA ASP A 68 13.85 -15.74 -3.80
C ASP A 68 14.62 -16.12 -5.09
N THR A 69 13.90 -16.26 -6.21
CA THR A 69 14.42 -16.60 -7.53
C THR A 69 14.12 -15.58 -8.62
N ASP A 70 13.27 -14.57 -8.35
CA ASP A 70 12.89 -13.54 -9.32
C ASP A 70 12.73 -12.18 -8.63
N ASP A 71 13.57 -11.24 -9.02
CA ASP A 71 13.59 -9.85 -8.55
C ASP A 71 13.29 -8.83 -9.66
N SER A 72 12.79 -9.30 -10.81
CA SER A 72 12.58 -8.48 -12.00
C SER A 72 11.70 -7.25 -11.75
N GLN A 73 10.79 -7.30 -10.77
CA GLN A 73 9.90 -6.19 -10.41
C GLN A 73 10.40 -5.34 -9.24
N LEU A 74 11.55 -5.65 -8.63
CA LEU A 74 12.07 -4.94 -7.45
C LEU A 74 12.20 -3.43 -7.70
N ILE A 75 12.85 -3.05 -8.78
CA ILE A 75 13.10 -1.64 -9.11
C ILE A 75 11.80 -0.91 -9.43
N GLU A 76 10.88 -1.56 -10.14
CA GLU A 76 9.57 -0.99 -10.48
C GLU A 76 8.72 -0.78 -9.22
N MET A 77 8.71 -1.75 -8.29
CA MET A 77 8.05 -1.66 -6.99
C MET A 77 8.58 -0.46 -6.18
N VAL A 78 9.91 -0.33 -6.07
CA VAL A 78 10.55 0.79 -5.37
C VAL A 78 10.21 2.13 -6.03
N ALA A 79 10.28 2.20 -7.37
CA ALA A 79 9.95 3.42 -8.11
C ALA A 79 8.47 3.80 -7.93
N PHE A 80 7.56 2.83 -7.92
CA PHE A 80 6.14 3.07 -7.68
C PHE A 80 5.89 3.65 -6.29
N ILE A 81 6.48 3.05 -5.23
CA ILE A 81 6.35 3.54 -3.86
C ILE A 81 6.91 4.96 -3.72
N ASN A 82 8.11 5.21 -4.23
CA ASN A 82 8.71 6.55 -4.22
C ASN A 82 7.85 7.58 -4.97
N ASN A 83 7.30 7.22 -6.12
CA ASN A 83 6.43 8.10 -6.89
C ASN A 83 5.11 8.42 -6.18
N MET A 84 4.60 7.54 -5.33
CA MET A 84 3.41 7.83 -4.51
C MET A 84 3.70 8.85 -3.43
N THR A 85 4.89 8.81 -2.85
CA THR A 85 5.27 9.59 -1.66
C THR A 85 5.91 10.93 -2.00
N ALA A 86 6.51 11.08 -3.18
CA ALA A 86 7.27 12.27 -3.61
C ALA A 86 6.63 13.06 -4.75
N ARG A 87 5.30 13.06 -4.86
CA ARG A 87 4.59 13.83 -5.90
C ARG A 87 4.35 15.26 -5.48
N TYR A 88 4.59 16.18 -6.42
CA TYR A 88 4.30 17.60 -6.26
C TYR A 88 3.46 18.11 -7.42
N GLU A 89 2.47 18.96 -7.12
CA GLU A 89 1.72 19.73 -8.10
C GLU A 89 2.33 21.13 -8.18
N THR A 90 2.65 21.59 -9.38
CA THR A 90 3.12 22.96 -9.61
C THR A 90 1.89 23.87 -9.72
N LYS A 91 1.84 24.93 -8.89
CA LYS A 91 0.81 25.98 -8.94
C LYS A 91 1.43 27.32 -9.16
N THR A 92 0.65 28.22 -9.74
CA THR A 92 1.02 29.62 -9.91
C THR A 92 0.11 30.46 -9.00
N SER A 93 0.70 31.33 -8.19
CA SER A 93 -0.05 32.30 -7.37
C SER A 93 -0.66 33.40 -8.25
N ASP A 94 -1.60 34.15 -7.71
CA ASP A 94 -2.17 35.33 -8.38
C ASP A 94 -1.11 36.41 -8.71
N ALA A 95 0.01 36.40 -7.99
CA ALA A 95 1.19 37.24 -8.23
C ALA A 95 2.15 36.69 -9.30
N GLY A 96 1.84 35.55 -9.91
CA GLY A 96 2.67 34.88 -10.93
C GLY A 96 3.83 34.06 -10.38
N GLU A 97 3.93 33.84 -9.06
CA GLU A 97 4.97 33.01 -8.46
C GLU A 97 4.65 31.52 -8.64
N ILE A 98 5.64 30.75 -9.04
CA ILE A 98 5.53 29.29 -9.21
C ILE A 98 5.97 28.62 -7.90
N TYR A 99 5.11 27.77 -7.35
CA TYR A 99 5.41 26.98 -6.16
C TYR A 99 4.94 25.53 -6.29
N GLN A 100 5.54 24.63 -5.54
CA GLN A 100 5.21 23.22 -5.53
C GLN A 100 4.42 22.87 -4.26
N ILE A 101 3.28 22.20 -4.44
CA ILE A 101 2.49 21.65 -3.33
C ILE A 101 2.64 20.14 -3.36
N PRO A 102 2.98 19.49 -2.22
CA PRO A 102 3.00 18.04 -2.16
C PRO A 102 1.61 17.46 -2.45
N ILE A 103 1.54 16.50 -3.35
CA ILE A 103 0.33 15.70 -3.59
C ILE A 103 0.32 14.61 -2.54
N ARG A 104 -0.65 14.66 -1.66
CA ARG A 104 -0.87 13.61 -0.68
C ARG A 104 -1.49 12.39 -1.34
N THR A 105 -0.93 11.22 -1.09
CA THR A 105 -1.55 9.92 -1.37
C THR A 105 -2.00 9.32 -0.05
N ASP A 106 -3.29 9.10 0.10
CA ASP A 106 -3.85 8.42 1.27
C ASP A 106 -3.89 6.92 0.99
N LEU A 107 -3.24 6.15 1.86
CA LEU A 107 -3.25 4.68 1.81
C LEU A 107 -4.30 4.13 2.77
N PHE A 108 -5.10 3.20 2.29
CA PHE A 108 -6.12 2.50 3.05
C PHE A 108 -5.84 1.00 3.00
N GLY A 109 -5.96 0.31 4.11
CA GLY A 109 -5.83 -1.14 4.22
C GLY A 109 -6.59 -1.64 5.43
N PHE A 110 -6.88 -2.94 5.49
CA PHE A 110 -7.60 -3.53 6.63
C PHE A 110 -6.85 -3.36 7.94
N ASN A 111 -5.52 -3.53 7.92
CA ASN A 111 -4.64 -3.34 9.08
C ASN A 111 -3.48 -2.39 8.74
N ASN A 112 -3.77 -1.35 7.94
CA ASN A 112 -2.76 -0.49 7.33
C ASN A 112 -1.72 0.03 8.33
N GLN A 113 -2.16 0.64 9.43
CA GLN A 113 -1.24 1.23 10.42
C GLN A 113 -0.49 0.20 11.27
N GLY A 114 -1.06 -1.01 11.41
CA GLY A 114 -0.50 -2.07 12.26
C GLY A 114 0.33 -3.09 11.51
N TYR A 115 0.18 -3.22 10.19
CA TYR A 115 0.88 -4.23 9.39
C TYR A 115 1.38 -3.69 8.06
N ASP A 116 0.48 -3.36 7.10
CA ASP A 116 0.87 -3.04 5.74
C ASP A 116 1.84 -1.85 5.65
N ASP A 117 1.56 -0.76 6.38
CA ASP A 117 2.45 0.41 6.44
C ASP A 117 3.83 0.05 7.01
N LEU A 118 3.88 -0.80 8.04
CA LEU A 118 5.14 -1.25 8.63
C LEU A 118 5.92 -2.17 7.68
N MET A 119 5.22 -3.02 6.92
CA MET A 119 5.86 -3.89 5.92
C MET A 119 6.43 -3.08 4.77
N ILE A 120 5.69 -2.11 4.23
CA ILE A 120 6.17 -1.20 3.17
C ILE A 120 7.39 -0.41 3.66
N LYS A 121 7.33 0.15 4.87
CA LYS A 121 8.45 0.89 5.47
C LYS A 121 9.66 0.00 5.71
N GLY A 122 9.45 -1.21 6.20
CA GLY A 122 10.51 -2.21 6.38
C GLY A 122 11.19 -2.57 5.05
N PHE A 123 10.40 -2.76 3.99
CA PHE A 123 10.90 -2.98 2.64
C PHE A 123 11.70 -1.77 2.14
N MET A 124 11.12 -0.56 2.14
CA MET A 124 11.78 0.65 1.64
C MET A 124 13.05 1.03 2.41
N MET A 125 13.10 0.73 3.71
CA MET A 125 14.28 0.99 4.55
C MET A 125 15.43 0.04 4.24
N ARG A 126 15.17 -1.15 3.69
CA ARG A 126 16.12 -2.25 3.60
C ARG A 126 16.36 -2.82 2.20
N PHE A 127 15.55 -2.47 1.19
CA PHE A 127 15.59 -3.11 -0.13
C PHE A 127 16.97 -3.13 -0.79
N ASN A 128 17.84 -2.15 -0.48
CA ASN A 128 19.19 -2.01 -1.04
C ASN A 128 20.31 -2.38 -0.06
N GLN A 129 19.98 -3.02 1.08
CA GLN A 129 20.96 -3.37 2.13
C GLN A 129 21.33 -4.85 2.14
N PHE A 130 20.73 -5.65 1.27
CA PHE A 130 20.98 -7.09 1.12
C PHE A 130 21.62 -7.37 -0.22
N ASP A 131 22.51 -8.35 -0.26
CA ASP A 131 23.20 -8.76 -1.48
C ASP A 131 22.28 -9.55 -2.42
N THR A 132 21.23 -10.17 -1.87
CA THR A 132 20.27 -10.98 -2.62
C THR A 132 18.82 -10.70 -2.21
N THR A 133 17.90 -10.85 -3.16
CA THR A 133 16.45 -10.77 -2.90
C THR A 133 15.98 -11.81 -1.89
N LYS A 134 16.63 -12.98 -1.87
CA LYS A 134 16.35 -14.05 -0.89
C LYS A 134 16.58 -13.55 0.55
N GLU A 135 17.66 -12.81 0.80
CA GLU A 135 17.95 -12.26 2.13
C GLU A 135 16.94 -11.16 2.51
N LEU A 136 16.58 -10.30 1.54
CA LEU A 136 15.54 -9.29 1.74
C LEU A 136 14.19 -9.94 2.11
N ILE A 137 13.75 -10.96 1.37
CA ILE A 137 12.50 -11.67 1.65
C ILE A 137 12.55 -12.36 3.01
N LYS A 138 13.67 -13.01 3.36
CA LYS A 138 13.85 -13.59 4.69
C LYS A 138 13.71 -12.53 5.79
N TYR A 139 14.33 -11.38 5.63
CA TYR A 139 14.19 -10.26 6.57
C TYR A 139 12.72 -9.81 6.69
N LEU A 140 12.02 -9.61 5.58
CA LEU A 140 10.61 -9.20 5.57
C LEU A 140 9.71 -10.25 6.21
N TYR A 141 9.98 -11.53 5.97
CA TYR A 141 9.24 -12.63 6.61
C TYR A 141 9.42 -12.65 8.13
N GLU A 142 10.66 -12.48 8.62
CA GLU A 142 10.89 -12.38 10.07
C GLU A 142 10.30 -11.10 10.67
N LEU A 143 10.33 -9.99 9.94
CA LEU A 143 9.66 -8.75 10.33
C LEU A 143 8.15 -8.94 10.46
N SER A 144 7.51 -9.59 9.48
CA SER A 144 6.09 -9.94 9.50
C SER A 144 5.73 -10.76 10.74
N LYS A 145 6.47 -11.84 11.01
CA LYS A 145 6.25 -12.68 12.22
C LYS A 145 6.37 -11.87 13.51
N LYS A 146 7.35 -10.97 13.57
CA LYS A 146 7.54 -10.07 14.71
C LYS A 146 6.35 -9.13 14.89
N ILE A 147 5.91 -8.45 13.81
CA ILE A 147 4.75 -7.55 13.87
C ILE A 147 3.52 -8.31 14.36
N ILE A 148 3.21 -9.47 13.77
CA ILE A 148 2.05 -10.28 14.12
C ILE A 148 2.12 -10.74 15.59
N SER A 149 3.28 -11.17 16.07
CA SER A 149 3.44 -11.62 17.46
C SER A 149 3.21 -10.50 18.48
N LEU A 150 3.53 -9.26 18.12
CA LEU A 150 3.39 -8.08 18.99
C LEU A 150 1.98 -7.47 18.96
N GLN A 151 1.17 -7.72 17.91
CA GLN A 151 -0.15 -7.11 17.76
C GLN A 151 -1.13 -7.44 18.90
N ASN A 152 -0.96 -8.59 19.55
CA ASN A 152 -1.80 -9.02 20.68
C ASN A 152 -1.42 -8.38 22.01
N ASP A 153 -0.26 -7.73 22.11
CA ASP A 153 0.24 -7.02 23.28
C ASP A 153 0.58 -5.57 22.89
N LYS A 154 -0.35 -4.66 23.17
CA LYS A 154 -0.21 -3.24 22.79
C LYS A 154 1.02 -2.59 23.41
N ASP A 155 1.31 -2.90 24.68
CA ASP A 155 2.46 -2.30 25.37
C ASP A 155 3.77 -2.81 24.78
N ALA A 156 3.90 -4.10 24.51
CA ALA A 156 5.04 -4.68 23.83
C ALA A 156 5.19 -4.11 22.40
N PHE A 157 4.08 -3.97 21.66
CA PHE A 157 4.09 -3.42 20.32
C PHE A 157 4.60 -1.97 20.29
N TYR A 158 4.08 -1.10 21.16
CA TYR A 158 4.47 0.31 21.18
C TYR A 158 5.88 0.55 21.76
N ASN A 159 6.39 -0.34 22.59
CA ASN A 159 7.72 -0.24 23.19
C ASN A 159 8.82 -0.97 22.38
N ASP A 160 8.46 -1.69 21.31
CA ASP A 160 9.45 -2.38 20.49
C ASP A 160 10.23 -1.39 19.62
N LYS A 161 11.57 -1.44 19.72
CA LYS A 161 12.46 -0.53 19.00
C LYS A 161 12.38 -0.64 17.48
N THR A 162 12.08 -1.83 16.95
CA THR A 162 11.90 -2.01 15.51
C THR A 162 10.62 -1.34 15.04
N ILE A 163 9.53 -1.51 15.79
CA ILE A 163 8.25 -0.87 15.50
C ILE A 163 8.37 0.65 15.59
N GLU A 164 9.03 1.17 16.62
CA GLU A 164 9.31 2.59 16.79
C GLU A 164 10.11 3.15 15.61
N LEU A 165 11.19 2.46 15.21
CA LEU A 165 12.01 2.84 14.06
C LEU A 165 11.20 2.91 12.76
N LEU A 166 10.37 1.89 12.49
CA LEU A 166 9.52 1.85 11.30
C LEU A 166 8.44 2.93 11.32
N LYS A 167 7.81 3.22 12.47
CA LYS A 167 6.81 4.29 12.59
C LYS A 167 7.41 5.66 12.30
N ASN A 168 8.65 5.88 12.70
CA ASN A 168 9.36 7.14 12.49
C ASN A 168 9.99 7.26 11.09
N TYR A 169 10.07 6.16 10.34
CA TYR A 169 10.54 6.19 8.96
C TYR A 169 9.52 6.91 8.07
N ARG A 170 9.99 7.91 7.35
CA ARG A 170 9.17 8.66 6.38
C ARG A 170 9.41 8.10 4.99
N LEU A 171 8.33 7.73 4.35
CA LEU A 171 8.31 7.39 2.93
C LEU A 171 8.30 8.66 2.09
#